data_83043efc51926c4a1ec6ba43bd0da0c8
#
_entry.id   83043efc51926c4a1ec6ba43bd0da0c8
#
_cell.length_a   1.000
_cell.length_b   1.000
_cell.length_c   1.000
_cell.angle_alpha   90.00
_cell.angle_beta   90.00
_cell.angle_gamma   90.00
#
_symmetry.space_group_name_H-M   'P 1'
#
loop_
_entity.id
_entity.type
_entity.pdbx_description
1 polymer ?
#
loop_
_entity_poly.entity_id
_entity_poly.type
_entity_poly.pdbx_seq_one_letter_code
_entity_poly.pdbx_strand_id
1 'polypeptide(L)'
;MESIGKFIRITSNWGQNLQRTHLLIVNYAMDEKHQVFSHQVEVVNNLAKHFDQILVLTGQVGIYSMPENVKVISYDWVEGKRIISLFKFYKIFLNAILRNKFTCVFSHMTSVQSTLIAPITKIMRLKHFLWYAHTSNNFYLRASRLLLDGIITSTPGSCPISGKKIYPIGQAIDSKKFVKKDNFKGLISKLVHIGRFDPSKKIDVIVEIARKLKLINSKITLEIIGSPSSKKYEIFAKGMRNNFMEDTQNGWLKFTPSIPRESIPNTIKTYDCFLHSFEGSLDKALVEATLSGIPVLTINSEYRKIFGSWDLLNPTSNPTLEEEGQLLFKLSDQIVINEINRRHGIAMAEHELAGWINRLVDILKVPSKV
;
A
#
# COMPACT_ATOMS: atom_id res chain seq x y z
N MET A 1 -56.86 22.96 51.61
CA MET A 1 -57.36 23.04 50.25
C MET A 1 -56.13 23.12 49.32
N GLU A 2 -55.99 22.06 48.71
CA GLU A 2 -55.49 21.63 47.39
C GLU A 2 -54.01 21.71 47.19
N SER A 3 -53.42 20.55 47.39
CA SER A 3 -52.07 20.15 46.87
C SER A 3 -52.28 19.55 45.49
N ILE A 4 -51.67 20.14 44.45
CA ILE A 4 -51.59 19.55 43.14
C ILE A 4 -50.14 18.99 42.96
N GLY A 5 -50.09 17.65 42.95
CA GLY A 5 -48.87 16.90 42.69
C GLY A 5 -48.40 17.06 41.25
N LYS A 6 -47.15 17.50 41.06
CA LYS A 6 -46.43 17.43 39.78
C LYS A 6 -45.83 16.04 39.62
N PHE A 7 -46.41 15.24 38.73
CA PHE A 7 -45.78 14.03 38.22
C PHE A 7 -44.55 14.43 37.37
N ILE A 8 -43.38 14.16 37.90
CA ILE A 8 -42.12 14.21 37.12
C ILE A 8 -42.06 12.91 36.32
N ARG A 9 -42.32 13.01 35.01
CA ARG A 9 -42.03 11.95 34.06
C ARG A 9 -40.50 11.83 33.95
N ILE A 10 -39.95 10.81 34.60
CA ILE A 10 -38.57 10.36 34.34
C ILE A 10 -38.61 9.65 32.97
N THR A 11 -38.22 10.39 31.92
CA THR A 11 -37.87 9.76 30.65
C THR A 11 -36.55 9.04 30.87
N SER A 12 -36.63 7.73 31.04
CA SER A 12 -35.48 6.85 31.00
C SER A 12 -34.81 7.00 29.61
N ASN A 13 -33.71 7.71 29.55
CA ASN A 13 -32.73 7.60 28.44
C ASN A 13 -32.30 6.14 28.39
N TRP A 14 -32.88 5.39 27.48
CA TRP A 14 -32.34 4.10 27.07
C TRP A 14 -30.97 4.39 26.46
N GLY A 15 -29.90 4.17 27.27
CA GLY A 15 -28.54 4.25 26.80
C GLY A 15 -28.43 3.37 25.58
N GLN A 16 -27.96 3.97 24.47
CA GLN A 16 -27.52 3.22 23.32
C GLN A 16 -26.50 2.20 23.85
N ASN A 17 -26.86 0.92 23.77
CA ASN A 17 -25.96 -0.19 24.00
C ASN A 17 -24.88 -0.05 22.92
N LEU A 18 -23.77 0.64 23.23
CA LEU A 18 -22.59 0.72 22.40
C LEU A 18 -22.08 -0.71 22.26
N GLN A 19 -22.44 -1.34 21.16
CA GLN A 19 -22.01 -2.70 20.83
C GLN A 19 -20.48 -2.66 20.71
N ARG A 20 -19.80 -3.30 21.65
CA ARG A 20 -18.31 -3.36 21.66
C ARG A 20 -17.81 -3.85 20.31
N THR A 21 -16.87 -3.12 19.72
CA THR A 21 -16.32 -3.41 18.40
C THR A 21 -14.98 -4.11 18.55
N HIS A 22 -14.95 -5.41 18.27
CA HIS A 22 -13.73 -6.22 18.35
C HIS A 22 -13.30 -6.67 16.96
N LEU A 23 -12.10 -6.29 16.56
CA LEU A 23 -11.52 -6.61 15.26
C LEU A 23 -10.52 -7.75 15.36
N LEU A 24 -10.66 -8.75 14.51
CA LEU A 24 -9.62 -9.75 14.25
C LEU A 24 -8.86 -9.38 12.98
N ILE A 25 -7.55 -9.19 13.09
CA ILE A 25 -6.66 -8.94 11.95
C ILE A 25 -5.84 -10.21 11.66
N VAL A 26 -5.71 -10.57 10.39
CA VAL A 26 -4.80 -11.62 9.92
C VAL A 26 -3.84 -10.98 8.93
N ASN A 27 -2.54 -10.97 9.25
CA ASN A 27 -1.52 -10.39 8.37
C ASN A 27 -0.25 -11.23 8.33
N TYR A 28 0.74 -10.79 7.54
CA TYR A 28 1.98 -11.53 7.33
C TYR A 28 3.05 -11.21 8.37
N ALA A 29 3.22 -9.93 8.75
CA ALA A 29 4.24 -9.51 9.70
C ALA A 29 3.81 -8.31 10.54
N MET A 30 4.22 -8.30 11.80
CA MET A 30 4.19 -7.18 12.73
C MET A 30 5.62 -6.83 13.14
N ASP A 31 6.27 -6.00 12.31
CA ASP A 31 7.66 -5.59 12.50
C ASP A 31 7.92 -4.26 11.77
N GLU A 32 8.29 -3.22 12.49
CA GLU A 32 8.60 -1.89 11.96
C GLU A 32 9.80 -1.88 11.02
N LYS A 33 10.70 -2.87 11.14
CA LYS A 33 11.89 -3.02 10.30
C LYS A 33 11.69 -3.97 9.11
N HIS A 34 10.49 -4.55 8.96
CA HIS A 34 10.23 -5.46 7.85
C HIS A 34 10.24 -4.72 6.51
N GLN A 35 11.04 -5.17 5.55
CA GLN A 35 11.25 -4.50 4.25
C GLN A 35 9.96 -4.22 3.47
N VAL A 36 8.97 -5.12 3.55
CA VAL A 36 7.71 -5.03 2.77
C VAL A 36 6.51 -4.64 3.63
N PHE A 37 6.42 -5.16 4.86
CA PHE A 37 5.22 -5.10 5.69
C PHE A 37 5.34 -4.18 6.92
N SER A 38 6.41 -3.40 7.05
CA SER A 38 6.59 -2.45 8.19
C SER A 38 5.40 -1.52 8.41
N HIS A 39 4.72 -1.11 7.33
CA HIS A 39 3.53 -0.26 7.40
C HIS A 39 2.34 -0.90 8.15
N GLN A 40 2.34 -2.24 8.35
CA GLN A 40 1.26 -2.91 9.09
C GLN A 40 1.18 -2.46 10.54
N VAL A 41 2.31 -2.19 11.18
CA VAL A 41 2.36 -1.67 12.55
C VAL A 41 1.62 -0.33 12.63
N GLU A 42 1.88 0.57 11.69
CA GLU A 42 1.23 1.88 11.62
C GLU A 42 -0.28 1.79 11.32
N VAL A 43 -0.68 0.91 10.42
CA VAL A 43 -2.09 0.64 10.10
C VAL A 43 -2.83 0.13 11.34
N VAL A 44 -2.27 -0.86 12.06
CA VAL A 44 -2.90 -1.42 13.26
C VAL A 44 -2.97 -0.38 14.38
N ASN A 45 -1.93 0.43 14.59
CA ASN A 45 -1.92 1.53 15.56
C ASN A 45 -3.04 2.57 15.29
N ASN A 46 -3.29 2.88 14.02
CA ASN A 46 -4.38 3.80 13.67
C ASN A 46 -5.74 3.14 13.79
N LEU A 47 -5.90 1.86 13.42
CA LEU A 47 -7.15 1.11 13.63
C LEU A 47 -7.50 0.97 15.12
N ALA A 48 -6.51 0.88 16.01
CA ALA A 48 -6.72 0.77 17.44
C ALA A 48 -7.52 1.95 18.05
N LYS A 49 -7.51 3.11 17.39
CA LYS A 49 -8.31 4.28 17.78
C LYS A 49 -9.81 4.13 17.50
N HIS A 50 -10.19 3.15 16.68
CA HIS A 50 -11.56 2.96 16.18
C HIS A 50 -12.23 1.68 16.69
N PHE A 51 -11.49 0.79 17.37
CA PHE A 51 -11.99 -0.47 17.89
C PHE A 51 -11.69 -0.61 19.38
N ASP A 52 -12.62 -1.18 20.15
CA ASP A 52 -12.42 -1.40 21.59
C ASP A 52 -11.29 -2.40 21.86
N GLN A 53 -11.18 -3.43 21.02
CA GLN A 53 -10.10 -4.41 21.07
C GLN A 53 -9.73 -4.90 19.68
N ILE A 54 -8.44 -5.13 19.48
CA ILE A 54 -7.89 -5.73 18.27
C ILE A 54 -7.04 -6.95 18.65
N LEU A 55 -7.31 -8.08 18.01
CA LEU A 55 -6.42 -9.23 18.02
C LEU A 55 -5.77 -9.36 16.65
N VAL A 56 -4.44 -9.39 16.61
CA VAL A 56 -3.68 -9.61 15.38
C VAL A 56 -3.09 -11.00 15.38
N LEU A 57 -3.46 -11.83 14.41
CA LEU A 57 -2.80 -13.09 14.10
C LEU A 57 -1.81 -12.85 12.97
N THR A 58 -0.53 -12.93 13.26
CA THR A 58 0.54 -12.59 12.33
C THR A 58 1.46 -13.76 12.02
N GLY A 59 2.00 -13.79 10.80
CA GLY A 59 2.97 -14.82 10.40
C GLY A 59 4.31 -14.66 11.08
N GLN A 60 4.76 -13.43 11.26
CA GLN A 60 6.05 -13.09 11.83
C GLN A 60 5.92 -11.93 12.80
N VAL A 61 6.73 -11.94 13.84
CA VAL A 61 6.84 -10.86 14.82
C VAL A 61 8.29 -10.39 14.89
N GLY A 62 8.49 -9.08 14.81
CA GLY A 62 9.74 -8.40 15.06
C GLY A 62 9.57 -7.29 16.08
N ILE A 63 10.14 -6.13 15.83
CA ILE A 63 10.03 -4.96 16.69
C ILE A 63 8.73 -4.22 16.37
N TYR A 64 7.88 -4.01 17.37
CA TYR A 64 6.66 -3.20 17.22
C TYR A 64 6.27 -2.59 18.57
N SER A 65 5.53 -1.47 18.51
CA SER A 65 4.87 -0.86 19.65
C SER A 65 3.37 -0.75 19.39
N MET A 66 2.54 -1.22 20.34
CA MET A 66 1.07 -1.23 20.21
C MET A 66 0.40 -0.69 21.47
N PRO A 67 -0.78 -0.03 21.34
CA PRO A 67 -1.59 0.36 22.48
C PRO A 67 -2.17 -0.87 23.20
N GLU A 68 -2.60 -0.70 24.46
CA GLU A 68 -3.06 -1.77 25.34
C GLU A 68 -4.26 -2.57 24.81
N ASN A 69 -5.10 -1.93 23.96
CA ASN A 69 -6.25 -2.59 23.35
C ASN A 69 -5.88 -3.47 22.14
N VAL A 70 -4.58 -3.63 21.82
CA VAL A 70 -4.09 -4.47 20.72
C VAL A 70 -3.28 -5.63 21.28
N LYS A 71 -3.68 -6.85 20.93
CA LYS A 71 -2.92 -8.09 21.22
C LYS A 71 -2.40 -8.69 19.93
N VAL A 72 -1.12 -9.03 19.89
CA VAL A 72 -0.46 -9.69 18.74
C VAL A 72 -0.10 -11.12 19.12
N ILE A 73 -0.45 -12.08 18.24
CA ILE A 73 -0.10 -13.50 18.40
C ILE A 73 0.53 -13.99 17.09
N SER A 74 1.76 -14.50 17.18
CA SER A 74 2.43 -15.14 16.03
C SER A 74 1.93 -16.57 15.82
N TYR A 75 1.74 -16.96 14.56
CA TYR A 75 1.57 -18.35 14.17
C TYR A 75 2.85 -18.94 13.54
N ASP A 76 3.97 -18.21 13.62
CA ASP A 76 5.32 -18.61 13.21
C ASP A 76 5.37 -19.17 11.78
N TRP A 77 5.09 -18.29 10.81
CA TRP A 77 5.19 -18.67 9.41
C TRP A 77 6.63 -19.01 9.04
N VAL A 78 6.85 -20.24 8.58
CA VAL A 78 8.17 -20.70 8.13
C VAL A 78 8.11 -20.95 6.62
N GLU A 79 9.01 -20.28 5.88
CA GLU A 79 9.16 -20.52 4.46
C GLU A 79 9.55 -21.97 4.20
N GLY A 80 8.92 -22.61 3.21
CA GLY A 80 9.10 -24.05 2.93
C GLY A 80 8.24 -24.99 3.77
N LYS A 81 7.70 -24.56 4.93
CA LYS A 81 6.87 -25.41 5.81
C LYS A 81 5.41 -24.96 5.85
N ARG A 82 4.82 -24.67 4.69
CA ARG A 82 3.48 -24.06 4.56
C ARG A 82 2.38 -24.82 5.31
N ILE A 83 2.34 -26.15 5.19
CA ILE A 83 1.29 -27.00 5.81
C ILE A 83 1.33 -26.87 7.34
N ILE A 84 2.53 -26.96 7.94
CA ILE A 84 2.71 -26.84 9.38
C ILE A 84 2.31 -25.45 9.87
N SER A 85 2.74 -24.39 9.14
CA SER A 85 2.39 -23.01 9.47
C SER A 85 0.89 -22.76 9.37
N LEU A 86 0.21 -23.31 8.37
CA LEU A 86 -1.25 -23.21 8.22
C LEU A 86 -1.99 -23.98 9.32
N PHE A 87 -1.48 -25.13 9.74
CA PHE A 87 -2.08 -25.89 10.86
C PHE A 87 -1.95 -25.13 12.18
N LYS A 88 -0.77 -24.53 12.46
CA LYS A 88 -0.57 -23.66 13.61
C LYS A 88 -1.52 -22.46 13.59
N PHE A 89 -1.59 -21.77 12.43
CA PHE A 89 -2.50 -20.66 12.22
C PHE A 89 -3.95 -21.04 12.53
N TYR A 90 -4.42 -22.15 11.99
CA TYR A 90 -5.81 -22.59 12.15
C TYR A 90 -6.13 -22.94 13.60
N LYS A 91 -5.21 -23.61 14.32
CA LYS A 91 -5.35 -23.89 15.75
C LYS A 91 -5.45 -22.62 16.59
N ILE A 92 -4.58 -21.62 16.32
CA ILE A 92 -4.60 -20.34 17.02
C ILE A 92 -5.88 -19.57 16.71
N PHE A 93 -6.30 -19.57 15.44
CA PHE A 93 -7.56 -18.95 15.01
C PHE A 93 -8.76 -19.55 15.72
N LEU A 94 -8.90 -20.87 15.74
CA LEU A 94 -10.00 -21.56 16.45
C LEU A 94 -10.03 -21.19 17.93
N ASN A 95 -8.89 -21.23 18.60
CA ASN A 95 -8.79 -20.83 20.00
C ASN A 95 -9.20 -19.36 20.21
N ALA A 96 -8.78 -18.47 19.31
CA ALA A 96 -9.11 -17.05 19.36
C ALA A 96 -10.62 -16.82 19.20
N ILE A 97 -11.26 -17.46 18.19
CA ILE A 97 -12.65 -17.25 17.85
C ILE A 97 -13.60 -17.84 18.91
N LEU A 98 -13.21 -18.91 19.58
CA LEU A 98 -13.98 -19.53 20.66
C LEU A 98 -13.92 -18.75 21.99
N ARG A 99 -12.83 -17.99 22.21
CA ARG A 99 -12.61 -17.25 23.47
C ARG A 99 -13.00 -15.79 23.41
N ASN A 100 -13.19 -15.23 22.22
CA ASN A 100 -13.48 -13.81 22.03
C ASN A 100 -14.65 -13.62 21.09
N LYS A 101 -15.45 -12.57 21.34
CA LYS A 101 -16.57 -12.17 20.46
C LYS A 101 -16.07 -11.08 19.51
N PHE A 102 -15.70 -11.45 18.29
CA PHE A 102 -15.35 -10.48 17.25
C PHE A 102 -16.59 -9.95 16.55
N THR A 103 -16.51 -8.74 16.02
CA THR A 103 -17.53 -8.14 15.15
C THR A 103 -17.17 -8.26 13.67
N CYS A 104 -15.89 -8.22 13.37
CA CYS A 104 -15.37 -8.37 12.00
C CYS A 104 -13.97 -8.96 11.94
N VAL A 105 -13.60 -9.42 10.75
CA VAL A 105 -12.28 -9.96 10.41
C VAL A 105 -11.71 -9.18 9.24
N PHE A 106 -10.48 -8.73 9.37
CA PHE A 106 -9.72 -8.07 8.32
C PHE A 106 -8.44 -8.84 8.02
N SER A 107 -8.34 -9.41 6.83
CA SER A 107 -7.18 -10.14 6.35
C SER A 107 -6.37 -9.26 5.41
N HIS A 108 -5.06 -9.10 5.65
CA HIS A 108 -4.20 -8.27 4.82
C HIS A 108 -3.21 -9.12 4.01
N MET A 109 -3.42 -9.18 2.69
CA MET A 109 -2.59 -9.95 1.73
C MET A 109 -2.48 -11.47 2.01
N THR A 110 -3.34 -12.01 2.87
CA THR A 110 -3.32 -13.42 3.32
C THR A 110 -4.48 -14.22 2.74
N SER A 111 -4.59 -14.29 1.40
CA SER A 111 -5.71 -14.94 0.70
C SER A 111 -5.88 -16.43 1.06
N VAL A 112 -4.80 -17.16 1.31
CA VAL A 112 -4.85 -18.57 1.74
C VAL A 112 -5.52 -18.69 3.10
N GLN A 113 -5.03 -17.94 4.08
CA GLN A 113 -5.59 -17.92 5.43
C GLN A 113 -7.05 -17.47 5.42
N SER A 114 -7.35 -16.39 4.66
CA SER A 114 -8.73 -15.90 4.51
C SER A 114 -9.68 -16.96 3.99
N THR A 115 -9.29 -17.70 2.94
CA THR A 115 -10.10 -18.78 2.37
C THR A 115 -10.32 -19.90 3.38
N LEU A 116 -9.29 -20.28 4.13
CA LEU A 116 -9.39 -21.37 5.12
C LEU A 116 -10.35 -21.04 6.28
N ILE A 117 -10.38 -19.80 6.74
CA ILE A 117 -11.25 -19.40 7.88
C ILE A 117 -12.63 -18.92 7.45
N ALA A 118 -12.84 -18.65 6.16
CA ALA A 118 -14.08 -18.11 5.63
C ALA A 118 -15.34 -18.92 5.97
N PRO A 119 -15.35 -20.27 5.93
CA PRO A 119 -16.51 -21.05 6.34
C PRO A 119 -16.92 -20.78 7.80
N ILE A 120 -15.93 -20.68 8.71
CA ILE A 120 -16.19 -20.44 10.13
C ILE A 120 -16.71 -19.02 10.35
N THR A 121 -16.05 -18.00 9.76
CA THR A 121 -16.50 -16.61 9.88
C THR A 121 -17.92 -16.45 9.35
N LYS A 122 -18.28 -17.15 8.27
CA LYS A 122 -19.62 -17.13 7.70
C LYS A 122 -20.68 -17.79 8.62
N ILE A 123 -20.37 -18.97 9.18
CA ILE A 123 -21.26 -19.64 10.15
C ILE A 123 -21.48 -18.76 11.38
N MET A 124 -20.43 -18.10 11.86
CA MET A 124 -20.52 -17.17 13.00
C MET A 124 -21.10 -15.80 12.64
N ARG A 125 -21.48 -15.58 11.39
CA ARG A 125 -22.03 -14.31 10.88
C ARG A 125 -21.07 -13.12 11.08
N LEU A 126 -19.76 -13.37 11.10
CA LEU A 126 -18.74 -12.33 11.17
C LEU A 126 -18.50 -11.74 9.78
N LYS A 127 -18.47 -10.44 9.69
CA LYS A 127 -18.01 -9.76 8.47
C LYS A 127 -16.54 -10.06 8.24
N HIS A 128 -16.20 -10.49 7.05
CA HIS A 128 -14.82 -10.85 6.70
C HIS A 128 -14.40 -10.18 5.40
N PHE A 129 -13.38 -9.32 5.48
CA PHE A 129 -12.81 -8.58 4.35
C PHE A 129 -11.35 -8.94 4.14
N LEU A 130 -10.93 -8.99 2.87
CA LEU A 130 -9.56 -9.24 2.47
C LEU A 130 -8.99 -8.01 1.74
N TRP A 131 -7.91 -7.43 2.26
CA TRP A 131 -7.10 -6.50 1.48
C TRP A 131 -6.23 -7.29 0.49
N TYR A 132 -6.38 -6.97 -0.80
CA TYR A 132 -5.60 -7.57 -1.86
C TYR A 132 -5.28 -6.55 -2.96
N ALA A 133 -4.03 -6.11 -3.01
CA ALA A 133 -3.52 -5.15 -3.99
C ALA A 133 -2.37 -5.79 -4.78
N HIS A 134 -2.70 -6.76 -5.64
CA HIS A 134 -1.76 -7.51 -6.46
C HIS A 134 -2.46 -8.05 -7.70
N THR A 135 -1.76 -8.11 -8.84
CA THR A 135 -2.33 -8.56 -10.12
C THR A 135 -2.44 -10.09 -10.28
N SER A 136 -1.90 -10.87 -9.35
CA SER A 136 -1.96 -12.33 -9.43
C SER A 136 -3.38 -12.85 -9.16
N ASN A 137 -3.95 -13.55 -10.17
CA ASN A 137 -5.26 -14.19 -10.07
C ASN A 137 -5.10 -15.66 -9.71
N ASN A 138 -5.11 -15.98 -8.42
CA ASN A 138 -4.97 -17.35 -7.94
C ASN A 138 -6.29 -17.93 -7.41
N PHE A 139 -6.31 -19.26 -7.21
CA PHE A 139 -7.48 -19.99 -6.71
C PHE A 139 -8.03 -19.41 -5.40
N TYR A 140 -7.16 -19.09 -4.42
CA TYR A 140 -7.58 -18.59 -3.12
C TYR A 140 -8.23 -17.21 -3.19
N LEU A 141 -7.77 -16.36 -4.10
CA LEU A 141 -8.41 -15.05 -4.32
C LEU A 141 -9.81 -15.23 -4.91
N ARG A 142 -9.98 -16.15 -5.89
CA ARG A 142 -11.30 -16.44 -6.46
C ARG A 142 -12.26 -17.05 -5.45
N ALA A 143 -11.77 -17.95 -4.59
CA ALA A 143 -12.56 -18.52 -3.49
C ALA A 143 -12.91 -17.44 -2.45
N SER A 144 -11.97 -16.55 -2.10
CA SER A 144 -12.23 -15.41 -1.21
C SER A 144 -13.35 -14.51 -1.73
N ARG A 145 -13.39 -14.23 -3.06
CA ARG A 145 -14.49 -13.44 -3.67
C ARG A 145 -15.87 -14.01 -3.40
N LEU A 146 -16.00 -15.34 -3.41
CA LEU A 146 -17.29 -16.02 -3.19
C LEU A 146 -17.66 -16.12 -1.72
N LEU A 147 -16.68 -16.34 -0.86
CA LEU A 147 -16.89 -16.66 0.54
C LEU A 147 -16.94 -15.44 1.45
N LEU A 148 -16.16 -14.39 1.14
CA LEU A 148 -16.03 -13.20 1.97
C LEU A 148 -17.11 -12.14 1.67
N ASP A 149 -17.25 -11.20 2.57
CA ASP A 149 -18.13 -10.03 2.41
C ASP A 149 -17.58 -9.04 1.39
N GLY A 150 -16.26 -8.96 1.25
CA GLY A 150 -15.63 -8.15 0.23
C GLY A 150 -14.12 -8.26 0.15
N ILE A 151 -13.59 -7.74 -0.96
CA ILE A 151 -12.15 -7.56 -1.19
C ILE A 151 -11.89 -6.06 -1.28
N ILE A 152 -10.95 -5.60 -0.48
CA ILE A 152 -10.51 -4.21 -0.43
C ILE A 152 -9.20 -4.12 -1.20
N THR A 153 -9.04 -3.09 -2.01
CA THR A 153 -7.85 -2.92 -2.87
C THR A 153 -7.45 -1.45 -2.98
N SER A 154 -6.28 -1.18 -3.56
CA SER A 154 -5.84 0.21 -3.71
C SER A 154 -6.56 0.95 -4.84
N THR A 155 -6.72 0.30 -6.00
CA THR A 155 -7.42 0.85 -7.18
C THR A 155 -8.21 -0.26 -7.85
N PRO A 156 -9.18 0.05 -8.72
CA PRO A 156 -9.96 -0.97 -9.42
C PRO A 156 -9.09 -2.01 -10.15
N GLY A 157 -8.01 -1.59 -10.80
CA GLY A 157 -7.11 -2.49 -11.55
C GLY A 157 -6.00 -3.10 -10.70
N SER A 158 -5.85 -2.72 -9.44
CA SER A 158 -4.89 -3.36 -8.53
C SER A 158 -5.34 -4.72 -8.00
N CYS A 159 -6.58 -5.11 -8.28
CA CYS A 159 -7.10 -6.46 -8.02
C CYS A 159 -7.55 -7.07 -9.35
N PRO A 160 -7.15 -8.31 -9.69
CA PRO A 160 -7.50 -8.95 -10.98
C PRO A 160 -8.96 -9.44 -11.03
N ILE A 161 -9.73 -9.20 -9.98
CA ILE A 161 -11.14 -9.56 -9.88
C ILE A 161 -11.96 -8.28 -9.79
N SER A 162 -13.04 -8.21 -10.57
CA SER A 162 -14.02 -7.11 -10.56
C SER A 162 -15.37 -7.54 -9.98
N GLY A 163 -16.20 -6.57 -9.59
CA GLY A 163 -17.57 -6.79 -9.15
C GLY A 163 -17.97 -5.96 -7.93
N LYS A 164 -19.25 -6.08 -7.53
CA LYS A 164 -19.87 -5.25 -6.47
C LYS A 164 -19.26 -5.38 -5.08
N LYS A 165 -18.46 -6.43 -4.83
CA LYS A 165 -17.78 -6.67 -3.54
C LYS A 165 -16.31 -6.24 -3.58
N ILE A 166 -15.88 -5.45 -4.55
CA ILE A 166 -14.52 -4.92 -4.65
C ILE A 166 -14.58 -3.45 -4.25
N TYR A 167 -13.79 -3.09 -3.23
CA TYR A 167 -13.76 -1.78 -2.60
C TYR A 167 -12.39 -1.13 -2.81
N PRO A 168 -12.21 -0.29 -3.85
CA PRO A 168 -10.98 0.50 -4.00
C PRO A 168 -10.98 1.65 -2.99
N ILE A 169 -9.95 1.73 -2.14
CA ILE A 169 -9.84 2.74 -1.09
C ILE A 169 -8.51 3.50 -1.07
N GLY A 170 -7.71 3.40 -2.13
CA GLY A 170 -6.40 4.04 -2.19
C GLY A 170 -5.28 3.24 -1.53
N GLN A 171 -4.11 3.86 -1.41
CA GLN A 171 -2.96 3.34 -0.66
C GLN A 171 -2.90 4.01 0.73
N ALA A 172 -2.41 3.30 1.74
CA ALA A 172 -2.19 3.87 3.07
C ALA A 172 -0.77 4.46 3.15
N ILE A 173 -0.61 5.76 2.93
CA ILE A 173 0.68 6.46 2.99
C ILE A 173 0.62 7.54 4.07
N ASP A 174 1.54 7.51 5.02
CA ASP A 174 1.68 8.59 6.00
C ASP A 174 2.28 9.84 5.33
N SER A 175 1.41 10.77 4.94
CA SER A 175 1.78 12.02 4.27
C SER A 175 2.68 12.92 5.13
N LYS A 176 2.64 12.77 6.45
CA LYS A 176 3.50 13.55 7.36
C LYS A 176 4.99 13.20 7.20
N LYS A 177 5.28 11.97 6.76
CA LYS A 177 6.65 11.53 6.43
C LYS A 177 7.10 12.05 5.07
N PHE A 178 6.20 12.10 4.08
CA PHE A 178 6.48 12.50 2.70
C PHE A 178 6.14 13.97 2.47
N VAL A 179 6.89 14.87 3.13
CA VAL A 179 6.70 16.32 2.99
C VAL A 179 7.07 16.76 1.58
N LYS A 180 6.18 17.50 0.93
CA LYS A 180 6.35 18.01 -0.42
C LYS A 180 7.61 18.89 -0.55
N LYS A 181 8.32 18.74 -1.67
CA LYS A 181 9.46 19.60 -2.04
C LYS A 181 8.93 20.95 -2.52
N ASP A 182 9.28 22.04 -1.83
CA ASP A 182 8.71 23.37 -2.11
C ASP A 182 9.27 24.04 -3.36
N ASN A 183 10.44 23.64 -3.83
CA ASN A 183 11.16 24.29 -4.93
C ASN A 183 11.50 23.32 -6.04
N PHE A 184 10.61 23.16 -7.00
CA PHE A 184 10.99 22.60 -8.30
C PHE A 184 11.75 23.68 -9.08
N LYS A 185 13.03 23.42 -9.42
CA LYS A 185 13.91 24.40 -10.08
C LYS A 185 14.02 24.20 -11.61
N GLY A 186 13.00 23.59 -12.23
CA GLY A 186 12.91 23.47 -13.69
C GLY A 186 13.88 22.50 -14.35
N LEU A 187 15.07 22.31 -13.83
CA LEU A 187 16.06 21.43 -14.44
C LEU A 187 15.99 20.02 -13.85
N ILE A 188 15.42 19.08 -14.61
CA ILE A 188 15.44 17.66 -14.26
C ILE A 188 16.79 17.07 -14.67
N SER A 189 17.63 16.72 -13.70
CA SER A 189 18.95 16.11 -13.91
C SER A 189 19.21 14.88 -13.05
N LYS A 190 18.58 14.79 -11.87
CA LYS A 190 18.76 13.67 -10.95
C LYS A 190 17.54 12.77 -10.95
N LEU A 191 17.63 11.62 -11.61
CA LEU A 191 16.58 10.63 -11.65
C LEU A 191 16.79 9.58 -10.55
N VAL A 192 15.70 9.04 -10.01
CA VAL A 192 15.75 7.94 -9.04
C VAL A 192 14.72 6.87 -9.36
N HIS A 193 15.08 5.64 -9.10
CA HIS A 193 14.16 4.52 -8.92
C HIS A 193 14.37 3.91 -7.53
N ILE A 194 13.31 3.68 -6.78
CA ILE A 194 13.37 2.98 -5.49
C ILE A 194 12.45 1.77 -5.57
N GLY A 195 13.02 0.57 -5.48
CA GLY A 195 12.25 -0.66 -5.60
C GLY A 195 13.08 -1.92 -5.45
N ARG A 196 12.41 -3.06 -5.39
CA ARG A 196 13.07 -4.36 -5.33
C ARG A 196 13.73 -4.70 -6.67
N PHE A 197 14.88 -5.36 -6.63
CA PHE A 197 15.56 -5.83 -7.84
C PHE A 197 14.99 -7.18 -8.30
N ASP A 198 13.71 -7.15 -8.67
CA ASP A 198 12.98 -8.29 -9.21
C ASP A 198 12.72 -8.08 -10.70
N PRO A 199 12.63 -9.15 -11.52
CA PRO A 199 12.35 -9.03 -12.96
C PRO A 199 11.11 -8.21 -13.31
N SER A 200 10.07 -8.26 -12.45
CA SER A 200 8.84 -7.50 -12.64
C SER A 200 9.03 -5.98 -12.60
N LYS A 201 10.12 -5.49 -12.02
CA LYS A 201 10.43 -4.06 -11.93
C LYS A 201 11.08 -3.51 -13.19
N LYS A 202 11.49 -4.37 -14.13
CA LYS A 202 12.05 -4.00 -15.44
C LYS A 202 13.10 -2.89 -15.31
N ILE A 203 14.10 -3.10 -14.42
CA ILE A 203 15.14 -2.09 -14.12
C ILE A 203 16.01 -1.79 -15.34
N ASP A 204 16.22 -2.78 -16.19
CA ASP A 204 16.85 -2.65 -17.51
C ASP A 204 16.15 -1.58 -18.37
N VAL A 205 14.82 -1.61 -18.44
CA VAL A 205 14.04 -0.60 -19.16
C VAL A 205 14.23 0.80 -18.55
N ILE A 206 14.30 0.90 -17.20
CA ILE A 206 14.55 2.18 -16.53
C ILE A 206 15.90 2.77 -16.93
N VAL A 207 16.96 1.94 -16.96
CA VAL A 207 18.31 2.39 -17.35
C VAL A 207 18.34 2.82 -18.81
N GLU A 208 17.74 2.03 -19.71
CA GLU A 208 17.69 2.37 -21.14
C GLU A 208 16.95 3.69 -21.39
N ILE A 209 15.83 3.92 -20.70
CA ILE A 209 15.09 5.19 -20.82
C ILE A 209 15.93 6.36 -20.29
N ALA A 210 16.58 6.20 -19.13
CA ALA A 210 17.44 7.25 -18.60
C ALA A 210 18.61 7.56 -19.55
N ARG A 211 19.18 6.54 -20.22
CA ARG A 211 20.22 6.72 -21.25
C ARG A 211 19.70 7.55 -22.44
N LYS A 212 18.49 7.28 -22.92
CA LYS A 212 17.85 8.07 -23.98
C LYS A 212 17.57 9.51 -23.56
N LEU A 213 17.05 9.70 -22.33
CA LEU A 213 16.83 11.04 -21.79
C LEU A 213 18.15 11.81 -21.62
N LYS A 214 19.27 11.12 -21.35
CA LYS A 214 20.58 11.73 -21.29
C LYS A 214 21.05 12.28 -22.65
N LEU A 215 20.56 11.77 -23.78
CA LEU A 215 20.83 12.36 -25.09
C LEU A 215 20.18 13.76 -25.25
N ILE A 216 19.07 14.00 -24.52
CA ILE A 216 18.39 15.31 -24.52
C ILE A 216 19.04 16.25 -23.49
N ASN A 217 19.38 15.73 -22.32
CA ASN A 217 20.07 16.49 -21.27
C ASN A 217 21.28 15.70 -20.75
N SER A 218 22.50 16.06 -21.20
CA SER A 218 23.75 15.38 -20.85
C SER A 218 24.04 15.33 -19.35
N LYS A 219 23.43 16.21 -18.53
CA LYS A 219 23.59 16.27 -17.07
C LYS A 219 22.80 15.22 -16.33
N ILE A 220 21.98 14.40 -17.02
CA ILE A 220 21.18 13.36 -16.36
C ILE A 220 22.06 12.33 -15.68
N THR A 221 21.73 12.05 -14.44
CA THR A 221 22.21 10.94 -13.62
C THR A 221 21.02 10.10 -13.16
N LEU A 222 21.22 8.79 -12.98
CA LEU A 222 20.23 7.87 -12.46
C LEU A 222 20.80 7.12 -11.26
N GLU A 223 20.06 7.10 -10.15
CA GLU A 223 20.34 6.22 -9.03
C GLU A 223 19.20 5.20 -8.88
N ILE A 224 19.57 3.91 -8.81
CA ILE A 224 18.66 2.79 -8.57
C ILE A 224 18.92 2.26 -7.18
N ILE A 225 17.93 2.46 -6.28
CA ILE A 225 18.02 2.10 -4.87
C ILE A 225 17.16 0.88 -4.61
N GLY A 226 17.79 -0.21 -4.16
CA GLY A 226 17.08 -1.43 -3.84
C GLY A 226 17.94 -2.67 -3.72
N SER A 227 17.30 -3.76 -3.36
CA SER A 227 17.92 -5.08 -3.24
C SER A 227 16.99 -6.17 -3.74
N PRO A 228 17.51 -7.36 -4.10
CA PRO A 228 16.68 -8.51 -4.43
C PRO A 228 15.71 -8.86 -3.28
N SER A 229 14.48 -9.23 -3.62
CA SER A 229 13.48 -9.61 -2.60
C SER A 229 13.71 -11.02 -2.01
N SER A 230 14.58 -11.81 -2.63
CA SER A 230 14.91 -13.15 -2.19
C SER A 230 16.25 -13.61 -2.80
N LYS A 231 16.84 -14.65 -2.22
CA LYS A 231 18.05 -15.29 -2.76
C LYS A 231 17.90 -15.72 -4.21
N LYS A 232 16.72 -16.11 -4.64
CA LYS A 232 16.40 -16.47 -6.03
C LYS A 232 16.75 -15.35 -7.02
N TYR A 233 16.60 -14.09 -6.62
CA TYR A 233 16.84 -12.93 -7.49
C TYR A 233 18.23 -12.30 -7.33
N GLU A 234 19.10 -12.83 -6.49
CA GLU A 234 20.49 -12.32 -6.33
C GLU A 234 21.28 -12.47 -7.63
N ILE A 235 21.17 -13.64 -8.31
CA ILE A 235 21.84 -13.90 -9.59
C ILE A 235 21.33 -12.93 -10.66
N PHE A 236 20.02 -12.71 -10.72
CA PHE A 236 19.41 -11.74 -11.62
C PHE A 236 19.96 -10.32 -11.38
N ALA A 237 19.98 -9.89 -10.12
CA ALA A 237 20.46 -8.56 -9.75
C ALA A 237 21.96 -8.37 -10.06
N LYS A 238 22.77 -9.41 -9.87
CA LYS A 238 24.21 -9.39 -10.25
C LYS A 238 24.37 -9.29 -11.76
N GLY A 239 23.65 -10.11 -12.54
CA GLY A 239 23.70 -10.05 -14.01
C GLY A 239 23.29 -8.68 -14.53
N MET A 240 22.21 -8.11 -14.00
CA MET A 240 21.75 -6.78 -14.37
C MET A 240 22.81 -5.70 -14.10
N ARG A 241 23.45 -5.68 -12.93
CA ARG A 241 24.53 -4.73 -12.63
C ARG A 241 25.72 -4.88 -13.58
N ASN A 242 26.05 -6.11 -13.94
CA ASN A 242 27.14 -6.38 -14.90
C ASN A 242 26.80 -5.85 -16.30
N ASN A 243 25.55 -5.96 -16.74
CA ASN A 243 25.12 -5.45 -18.06
C ASN A 243 25.25 -3.93 -18.19
N PHE A 244 25.25 -3.20 -17.06
CA PHE A 244 25.36 -1.73 -17.02
C PHE A 244 26.65 -1.26 -16.34
N MET A 245 27.69 -2.09 -16.36
CA MET A 245 28.98 -1.77 -15.73
C MET A 245 29.61 -0.52 -16.35
N GLU A 246 29.58 -0.38 -17.68
CA GLU A 246 30.10 0.77 -18.39
C GLU A 246 29.41 2.08 -17.99
N ASP A 247 28.08 2.06 -17.89
CA ASP A 247 27.30 3.23 -17.47
C ASP A 247 27.61 3.66 -16.03
N THR A 248 27.88 2.67 -15.18
CA THR A 248 28.33 2.92 -13.81
C THR A 248 29.73 3.50 -13.75
N GLN A 249 30.67 2.98 -14.57
CA GLN A 249 32.05 3.50 -14.69
C GLN A 249 32.06 4.91 -15.25
N ASN A 250 31.18 5.22 -16.19
CA ASN A 250 30.97 6.57 -16.74
C ASN A 250 30.33 7.55 -15.73
N GLY A 251 29.95 7.10 -14.54
CA GLY A 251 29.54 7.92 -13.39
C GLY A 251 28.11 8.48 -13.45
N TRP A 252 27.34 8.19 -14.51
CA TRP A 252 25.97 8.70 -14.62
C TRP A 252 24.90 7.73 -14.05
N LEU A 253 25.24 6.44 -13.92
CA LEU A 253 24.38 5.42 -13.30
C LEU A 253 24.99 4.95 -11.99
N LYS A 254 24.15 4.81 -10.96
CA LYS A 254 24.55 4.28 -9.65
C LYS A 254 23.55 3.25 -9.15
N PHE A 255 24.03 2.11 -8.65
CA PHE A 255 23.26 1.11 -7.95
C PHE A 255 23.56 1.17 -6.45
N THR A 256 22.54 1.45 -5.65
CA THR A 256 22.64 1.53 -4.19
C THR A 256 21.78 0.42 -3.56
N PRO A 257 22.29 -0.28 -2.54
CA PRO A 257 21.47 -1.24 -1.77
C PRO A 257 20.20 -0.60 -1.19
N SER A 258 19.25 -1.44 -0.80
CA SER A 258 18.03 -0.95 -0.12
C SER A 258 18.39 -0.15 1.14
N ILE A 259 17.75 0.99 1.28
CA ILE A 259 17.88 1.88 2.45
C ILE A 259 16.76 1.62 3.44
N PRO A 260 16.93 1.97 4.72
CA PRO A 260 15.87 1.90 5.73
C PRO A 260 14.63 2.68 5.29
N ARG A 261 13.45 2.17 5.64
CA ARG A 261 12.16 2.75 5.24
C ARG A 261 12.01 4.22 5.67
N GLU A 262 12.46 4.53 6.87
CA GLU A 262 12.46 5.89 7.45
C GLU A 262 13.33 6.89 6.69
N SER A 263 14.32 6.42 5.93
CA SER A 263 15.20 7.27 5.13
C SER A 263 14.61 7.62 3.76
N ILE A 264 13.64 6.85 3.26
CA ILE A 264 13.07 7.01 1.91
C ILE A 264 12.51 8.41 1.69
N PRO A 265 11.72 9.02 2.60
CA PRO A 265 11.16 10.35 2.39
C PRO A 265 12.21 11.43 2.16
N ASN A 266 13.28 11.42 2.95
CA ASN A 266 14.38 12.39 2.80
C ASN A 266 15.21 12.11 1.54
N THR A 267 15.38 10.84 1.19
CA THR A 267 16.12 10.44 -0.01
C THR A 267 15.38 10.90 -1.28
N ILE A 268 14.08 10.64 -1.41
CA ILE A 268 13.31 11.02 -2.61
C ILE A 268 13.44 12.52 -2.91
N LYS A 269 13.42 13.38 -1.89
CA LYS A 269 13.51 14.85 -2.06
C LYS A 269 14.81 15.33 -2.67
N THR A 270 15.88 14.55 -2.61
CA THR A 270 17.20 14.93 -3.19
C THR A 270 17.26 14.76 -4.70
N TYR A 271 16.23 14.16 -5.29
CA TYR A 271 16.11 13.93 -6.74
C TYR A 271 15.10 14.87 -7.38
N ASP A 272 15.13 14.91 -8.70
CA ASP A 272 14.27 15.79 -9.50
C ASP A 272 13.12 15.05 -10.16
N CYS A 273 13.25 13.72 -10.36
CA CYS A 273 12.21 12.91 -10.99
C CYS A 273 12.31 11.44 -10.57
N PHE A 274 11.17 10.79 -10.40
CA PHE A 274 11.05 9.38 -10.09
C PHE A 274 10.73 8.57 -11.35
N LEU A 275 11.58 7.59 -11.68
CA LEU A 275 11.42 6.69 -12.82
C LEU A 275 10.86 5.33 -12.36
N HIS A 276 9.87 4.80 -13.11
CA HIS A 276 9.23 3.54 -12.72
C HIS A 276 8.65 2.80 -13.94
N SER A 277 8.85 1.47 -14.02
CA SER A 277 8.45 0.65 -15.17
C SER A 277 7.62 -0.59 -14.84
N PHE A 278 7.14 -0.72 -13.60
CA PHE A 278 6.26 -1.81 -13.21
C PHE A 278 4.81 -1.54 -13.67
N GLU A 279 4.26 -2.44 -14.49
CA GLU A 279 2.91 -2.32 -15.08
C GLU A 279 1.78 -2.91 -14.21
N GLY A 280 2.10 -3.49 -13.05
CA GLY A 280 1.14 -4.18 -12.19
C GLY A 280 0.18 -3.26 -11.42
N SER A 281 -0.17 -3.65 -10.22
CA SER A 281 -0.99 -2.84 -9.31
C SER A 281 -0.33 -1.48 -9.02
N LEU A 282 -1.12 -0.51 -8.54
CA LEU A 282 -0.57 0.77 -8.10
C LEU A 282 0.52 0.55 -7.05
N ASP A 283 1.76 0.92 -7.39
CA ASP A 283 2.89 0.78 -6.50
C ASP A 283 2.93 1.93 -5.47
N LYS A 284 3.19 1.59 -4.21
CA LYS A 284 3.34 2.58 -3.14
C LYS A 284 4.39 3.64 -3.44
N ALA A 285 5.51 3.24 -4.02
CA ALA A 285 6.62 4.14 -4.33
C ALA A 285 6.22 5.28 -5.29
N LEU A 286 5.27 5.02 -6.21
CA LEU A 286 4.72 6.05 -7.09
C LEU A 286 3.96 7.13 -6.30
N VAL A 287 3.11 6.70 -5.37
CA VAL A 287 2.34 7.63 -4.54
C VAL A 287 3.25 8.39 -3.57
N GLU A 288 4.25 7.73 -3.00
CA GLU A 288 5.25 8.33 -2.13
C GLU A 288 6.06 9.42 -2.85
N ALA A 289 6.49 9.15 -4.08
CA ALA A 289 7.17 10.14 -4.91
C ALA A 289 6.25 11.33 -5.25
N THR A 290 4.97 11.06 -5.57
CA THR A 290 3.97 12.10 -5.83
C THR A 290 3.73 12.98 -4.59
N LEU A 291 3.59 12.39 -3.41
CA LEU A 291 3.46 13.12 -2.14
C LEU A 291 4.72 13.92 -1.82
N SER A 292 5.91 13.42 -2.21
CA SER A 292 7.17 14.15 -2.06
C SER A 292 7.31 15.36 -3.00
N GLY A 293 6.37 15.56 -3.93
CA GLY A 293 6.34 16.72 -4.83
C GLY A 293 7.40 16.68 -5.92
N ILE A 294 7.76 15.49 -6.41
CA ILE A 294 8.63 15.35 -7.58
C ILE A 294 7.86 14.73 -8.75
N PRO A 295 8.18 15.09 -10.01
CA PRO A 295 7.63 14.45 -11.19
C PRO A 295 7.81 12.94 -11.15
N VAL A 296 6.80 12.22 -11.62
CA VAL A 296 6.81 10.76 -11.74
C VAL A 296 6.67 10.40 -13.22
N LEU A 297 7.63 9.67 -13.76
CA LEU A 297 7.58 9.07 -15.10
C LEU A 297 7.29 7.57 -14.95
N THR A 298 6.15 7.12 -15.47
CA THR A 298 5.74 5.74 -15.30
C THR A 298 4.78 5.27 -16.40
N ILE A 299 4.86 3.99 -16.74
CA ILE A 299 3.88 3.29 -17.58
C ILE A 299 2.81 2.56 -16.76
N ASN A 300 2.80 2.71 -15.44
CA ASN A 300 1.80 2.07 -14.59
C ASN A 300 0.41 2.58 -14.89
N SER A 301 -0.43 1.72 -15.47
CA SER A 301 -1.78 2.11 -15.91
C SER A 301 -2.68 2.58 -14.77
N GLU A 302 -2.54 2.01 -13.57
CA GLU A 302 -3.34 2.43 -12.42
C GLU A 302 -2.93 3.80 -11.90
N TYR A 303 -1.64 4.14 -11.96
CA TYR A 303 -1.15 5.47 -11.67
C TYR A 303 -1.69 6.49 -12.68
N ARG A 304 -1.58 6.18 -13.98
CA ARG A 304 -2.03 7.09 -15.05
C ARG A 304 -3.53 7.34 -15.02
N LYS A 305 -4.35 6.36 -14.68
CA LYS A 305 -5.81 6.55 -14.51
C LYS A 305 -6.16 7.58 -13.43
N ILE A 306 -5.34 7.70 -12.39
CA ILE A 306 -5.58 8.60 -11.26
C ILE A 306 -4.91 9.95 -11.49
N PHE A 307 -3.64 9.95 -11.86
CA PHE A 307 -2.80 11.14 -11.90
C PHE A 307 -2.62 11.71 -13.31
N GLY A 308 -2.93 10.94 -14.35
CA GLY A 308 -2.68 11.31 -15.76
C GLY A 308 -1.25 11.04 -16.21
N SER A 309 -1.00 11.23 -17.52
CA SER A 309 0.32 11.25 -18.15
C SER A 309 0.90 12.66 -18.18
N TRP A 310 2.12 12.82 -18.72
CA TRP A 310 2.69 14.13 -18.99
C TRP A 310 2.30 14.67 -20.41
N ASP A 311 1.50 13.91 -21.15
CA ASP A 311 0.84 14.40 -22.34
C ASP A 311 -0.43 15.21 -21.96
N LEU A 312 -0.20 16.45 -21.54
CA LEU A 312 -1.27 17.31 -21.03
C LEU A 312 -2.21 17.80 -22.15
N LEU A 313 -1.77 17.73 -23.41
CA LEU A 313 -2.58 18.10 -24.57
C LEU A 313 -3.49 16.97 -25.01
N ASN A 314 -3.10 15.72 -24.76
CA ASN A 314 -3.90 14.54 -25.04
C ASN A 314 -3.96 13.61 -23.83
N PRO A 315 -4.80 13.93 -22.83
CA PRO A 315 -4.87 13.17 -21.56
C PRO A 315 -5.27 11.69 -21.72
N THR A 316 -5.86 11.32 -22.85
CA THR A 316 -6.24 9.93 -23.16
C THR A 316 -5.13 9.13 -23.86
N SER A 317 -4.03 9.78 -24.22
CA SER A 317 -2.87 9.11 -24.82
C SER A 317 -2.25 8.11 -23.85
N ASN A 318 -1.53 7.14 -24.39
CA ASN A 318 -0.77 6.18 -23.62
C ASN A 318 0.70 6.20 -24.07
N PRO A 319 1.44 7.29 -23.79
CA PRO A 319 2.81 7.44 -24.23
C PRO A 319 3.71 6.37 -23.62
N THR A 320 4.74 5.98 -24.35
CA THR A 320 5.84 5.17 -23.81
C THR A 320 6.55 5.93 -22.69
N LEU A 321 7.38 5.26 -21.91
CA LEU A 321 8.14 5.92 -20.84
C LEU A 321 9.14 6.95 -21.40
N GLU A 322 9.68 6.71 -22.59
CA GLU A 322 10.54 7.65 -23.30
C GLU A 322 9.77 8.91 -23.72
N GLU A 323 8.62 8.75 -24.37
CA GLU A 323 7.76 9.85 -24.76
C GLU A 323 7.29 10.67 -23.56
N GLU A 324 6.93 10.02 -22.44
CA GLU A 324 6.63 10.68 -21.18
C GLU A 324 7.74 11.63 -20.72
N GLY A 325 8.99 11.14 -20.77
CA GLY A 325 10.15 11.95 -20.41
C GLY A 325 10.39 13.10 -21.38
N GLN A 326 10.25 12.86 -22.68
CA GLN A 326 10.40 13.91 -23.71
C GLN A 326 9.34 14.99 -23.58
N LEU A 327 8.09 14.60 -23.27
CA LEU A 327 6.99 15.52 -23.01
C LEU A 327 7.24 16.37 -21.77
N LEU A 328 7.63 15.73 -20.64
CA LEU A 328 7.95 16.44 -19.41
C LEU A 328 9.06 17.49 -19.61
N PHE A 329 10.11 17.17 -20.37
CA PHE A 329 11.24 18.09 -20.62
C PHE A 329 10.89 19.26 -21.54
N LYS A 330 9.80 19.20 -22.30
CA LYS A 330 9.30 20.29 -23.15
C LYS A 330 8.38 21.27 -22.40
N LEU A 331 7.89 20.91 -21.21
CA LEU A 331 6.99 21.75 -20.42
C LEU A 331 7.77 22.87 -19.74
N SER A 332 7.14 24.05 -19.61
CA SER A 332 7.67 25.11 -18.79
C SER A 332 7.61 24.77 -17.30
N ASP A 333 8.50 25.34 -16.50
CA ASP A 333 8.56 25.12 -15.06
C ASP A 333 7.22 25.37 -14.38
N GLN A 334 6.51 26.43 -14.78
CA GLN A 334 5.21 26.76 -14.21
C GLN A 334 4.16 25.68 -14.45
N ILE A 335 4.15 25.07 -15.64
CA ILE A 335 3.22 23.97 -15.99
C ILE A 335 3.58 22.74 -15.16
N VAL A 336 4.86 22.41 -15.03
CA VAL A 336 5.32 21.27 -14.22
C VAL A 336 4.95 21.47 -12.74
N ILE A 337 5.16 22.66 -12.18
CA ILE A 337 4.78 23.00 -10.81
C ILE A 337 3.28 22.85 -10.59
N ASN A 338 2.46 23.36 -11.50
CA ASN A 338 1.01 23.26 -11.41
C ASN A 338 0.56 21.78 -11.42
N GLU A 339 1.16 20.98 -12.30
CA GLU A 339 0.84 19.56 -12.41
C GLU A 339 1.32 18.76 -11.18
N ILE A 340 2.48 19.05 -10.63
CA ILE A 340 2.94 18.48 -9.34
C ILE A 340 1.93 18.82 -8.23
N ASN A 341 1.46 20.05 -8.14
CA ASN A 341 0.48 20.48 -7.14
C ASN A 341 -0.85 19.74 -7.29
N ARG A 342 -1.35 19.61 -8.53
CA ARG A 342 -2.58 18.86 -8.83
C ARG A 342 -2.45 17.41 -8.41
N ARG A 343 -1.37 16.72 -8.80
CA ARG A 343 -1.12 15.30 -8.47
C ARG A 343 -0.94 15.11 -6.97
N HIS A 344 -0.22 16.00 -6.30
CA HIS A 344 -0.07 16.00 -4.85
C HIS A 344 -1.43 16.12 -4.14
N GLY A 345 -2.30 17.04 -4.59
CA GLY A 345 -3.66 17.18 -4.04
C GLY A 345 -4.48 15.91 -4.16
N ILE A 346 -4.43 15.23 -5.32
CA ILE A 346 -5.09 13.92 -5.52
C ILE A 346 -4.50 12.86 -4.58
N ALA A 347 -3.16 12.79 -4.46
CA ALA A 347 -2.50 11.82 -3.59
C ALA A 347 -2.89 12.00 -2.11
N MET A 348 -3.00 13.26 -1.65
CA MET A 348 -3.48 13.59 -0.30
C MET A 348 -4.95 13.16 -0.10
N ALA A 349 -5.83 13.42 -1.07
CA ALA A 349 -7.25 13.09 -0.95
C ALA A 349 -7.51 11.57 -0.96
N GLU A 350 -6.81 10.82 -1.81
CA GLU A 350 -7.14 9.42 -2.08
C GLU A 350 -6.24 8.42 -1.36
N HIS A 351 -5.00 8.79 -0.99
CA HIS A 351 -3.98 7.84 -0.54
C HIS A 351 -3.40 8.15 0.85
N GLU A 352 -3.74 9.28 1.46
CA GLU A 352 -3.29 9.62 2.81
C GLU A 352 -3.83 8.64 3.85
N LEU A 353 -3.00 8.28 4.83
CA LEU A 353 -3.24 7.22 5.80
C LEU A 353 -4.52 7.45 6.62
N ALA A 354 -4.76 8.65 7.14
CA ALA A 354 -5.93 8.88 8.00
C ALA A 354 -7.24 8.76 7.20
N GLY A 355 -7.27 9.32 5.97
CA GLY A 355 -8.40 9.16 5.06
C GLY A 355 -8.62 7.70 4.66
N TRP A 356 -7.54 6.97 4.41
CA TRP A 356 -7.58 5.54 4.12
C TRP A 356 -8.14 4.73 5.31
N ILE A 357 -7.69 5.01 6.54
CA ILE A 357 -8.19 4.36 7.76
C ILE A 357 -9.69 4.60 7.92
N ASN A 358 -10.17 5.82 7.72
CA ASN A 358 -11.60 6.13 7.82
C ASN A 358 -12.41 5.30 6.82
N ARG A 359 -12.01 5.28 5.54
CA ARG A 359 -12.67 4.45 4.50
C ARG A 359 -12.67 2.95 4.85
N LEU A 360 -11.55 2.45 5.40
CA LEU A 360 -11.46 1.06 5.87
C LEU A 360 -12.42 0.80 7.03
N VAL A 361 -12.44 1.66 8.03
CA VAL A 361 -13.32 1.54 9.22
C VAL A 361 -14.79 1.56 8.79
N ASP A 362 -15.19 2.43 7.88
CA ASP A 362 -16.55 2.49 7.34
C ASP A 362 -16.95 1.14 6.71
N ILE A 363 -16.07 0.52 5.93
CA ILE A 363 -16.32 -0.80 5.35
C ILE A 363 -16.43 -1.89 6.42
N LEU A 364 -15.51 -1.88 7.40
CA LEU A 364 -15.47 -2.92 8.44
C LEU A 364 -16.66 -2.84 9.41
N LYS A 365 -17.19 -1.63 9.66
CA LYS A 365 -18.30 -1.36 10.58
C LYS A 365 -19.69 -1.41 9.95
N VAL A 366 -19.81 -1.66 8.64
CA VAL A 366 -21.13 -1.78 7.98
C VAL A 366 -21.99 -2.83 8.73
N PRO A 367 -23.18 -2.49 9.22
CA PRO A 367 -24.06 -3.46 9.87
C PRO A 367 -24.36 -4.65 8.98
N SER A 368 -24.44 -5.84 9.56
CA SER A 368 -24.93 -7.03 8.84
C SER A 368 -26.34 -6.72 8.33
N LYS A 369 -26.59 -6.85 7.04
CA LYS A 369 -27.97 -6.90 6.56
C LYS A 369 -28.60 -8.13 7.24
N VAL A 370 -29.56 -7.85 8.13
CA VAL A 370 -30.39 -8.86 8.79
C VAL A 370 -31.21 -9.60 7.75
#